data_6773025ed41be75124570c71ef8a1fbc
#
_entry.id   6773025ed41be75124570c71ef8a1fbc
#
_cell.length_a   1.000
_cell.length_b   1.000
_cell.length_c   1.000
_cell.angle_alpha   90.00
_cell.angle_beta   90.00
_cell.angle_gamma   90.00
#
_symmetry.space_group_name_H-M   'P 1'
#
loop_
_entity.id
_entity.type
_entity.pdbx_description
1 polymer ?
#
loop_
_entity_poly.entity_id
_entity_poly.type
_entity_poly.pdbx_seq_one_letter_code
_entity_poly.pdbx_strand_id
1 'polypeptide(L)'
;GGVVRAINVKGAGASFSRSTIHLLTRQAVRLGPKGMAWILYRENGEVNSILPKYFDPPVWRELEERMDARPGDFILFCADALEVARRVLGGLRLKCADLLGLADPGDFRFALVTDFPMFEYKKDEKRYAAMHHPFTMPFLEDVELMQDDRTKPLVRSQAYDVVLNGVELGSGGVRIHRAEIQQKVFRALGFDKEEARERFGFLLDAFRFGTPPHAGFAFGVDRLCMLLLGVPSLREVIAFPKTKDARCPLTGAPDYVDASQLEALKLGVSVAETGREEHVRTLRREAVENAALLSMLTLSPGEEERMSREFAAIVDFAGELAGLQREAPPRPRTVPETQSLRPDEPGESLPIDEVLMNASTVAGRLITVPKTFD
;
A
#
# COMPACT_ATOMS: atom_id res chain seq x y z
N GLY A 1 13.53 -10.84 19.19
CA GLY A 1 14.91 -10.52 18.89
C GLY A 1 15.05 -9.87 17.54
N GLY A 2 16.14 -9.12 17.35
CA GLY A 2 16.46 -8.53 16.05
C GLY A 2 17.07 -9.56 15.10
N VAL A 3 17.09 -9.21 13.81
CA VAL A 3 17.75 -9.97 12.76
C VAL A 3 18.74 -9.08 12.02
N VAL A 4 19.76 -9.70 11.42
CA VAL A 4 20.62 -9.07 10.42
C VAL A 4 20.24 -9.65 9.07
N ARG A 5 19.93 -8.77 8.11
CA ARG A 5 19.63 -9.12 6.72
C ARG A 5 20.49 -8.27 5.79
N ALA A 6 20.75 -8.79 4.61
CA ALA A 6 21.55 -8.09 3.61
C ALA A 6 21.01 -8.33 2.20
N ILE A 7 21.35 -7.40 1.29
CA ILE A 7 21.22 -7.55 -0.15
C ILE A 7 22.56 -7.26 -0.81
N ASN A 8 22.89 -8.02 -1.84
CA ASN A 8 24.08 -7.80 -2.66
C ASN A 8 23.67 -7.18 -4.00
N VAL A 9 24.14 -5.98 -4.27
CA VAL A 9 23.97 -5.28 -5.55
C VAL A 9 25.18 -5.62 -6.42
N LYS A 10 25.00 -6.64 -7.26
CA LYS A 10 26.04 -7.23 -8.09
C LYS A 10 26.64 -6.23 -9.07
N GLY A 11 27.98 -6.19 -9.16
CA GLY A 11 28.71 -5.36 -10.11
C GLY A 11 28.50 -3.84 -9.98
N ALA A 12 27.90 -3.37 -8.88
CA ALA A 12 27.49 -1.97 -8.72
C ALA A 12 28.53 -1.09 -8.01
N GLY A 13 29.67 -1.67 -7.60
CA GLY A 13 30.65 -0.97 -6.77
C GLY A 13 31.23 0.29 -7.41
N ALA A 14 31.44 0.29 -8.72
CA ALA A 14 31.92 1.47 -9.45
C ALA A 14 30.85 2.57 -9.59
N SER A 15 29.57 2.21 -9.56
CA SER A 15 28.45 3.12 -9.76
C SER A 15 28.06 3.89 -8.49
N PHE A 16 28.51 3.43 -7.30
CA PHE A 16 28.12 4.04 -6.03
C PHE A 16 29.24 4.92 -5.44
N SER A 17 29.09 6.21 -5.65
CA SER A 17 29.94 7.24 -5.03
C SER A 17 29.63 7.37 -3.52
N ARG A 18 30.48 8.08 -2.77
CA ARG A 18 30.23 8.42 -1.37
C ARG A 18 28.90 9.16 -1.17
N SER A 19 28.56 10.06 -2.08
CA SER A 19 27.29 10.79 -2.04
C SER A 19 26.08 9.87 -2.23
N THR A 20 26.18 8.91 -3.14
CA THR A 20 25.13 7.89 -3.38
C THR A 20 24.95 6.99 -2.17
N ILE A 21 26.05 6.52 -1.55
CA ILE A 21 26.00 5.72 -0.33
C ILE A 21 25.35 6.51 0.81
N HIS A 22 25.65 7.80 0.92
CA HIS A 22 25.03 8.69 1.92
C HIS A 22 23.53 8.86 1.67
N LEU A 23 23.11 8.95 0.41
CA LEU A 23 21.68 9.00 0.03
C LEU A 23 20.96 7.71 0.42
N LEU A 24 21.54 6.55 0.13
CA LEU A 24 20.98 5.24 0.52
C LEU A 24 20.89 5.09 2.04
N THR A 25 21.92 5.54 2.77
CA THR A 25 21.92 5.52 4.24
C THR A 25 20.78 6.38 4.81
N ARG A 26 20.59 7.60 4.29
CA ARG A 26 19.48 8.46 4.72
C ARG A 26 18.14 7.84 4.42
N GLN A 27 17.99 7.21 3.25
CA GLN A 27 16.75 6.51 2.91
C GLN A 27 16.48 5.33 3.84
N ALA A 28 17.51 4.54 4.19
CA ALA A 28 17.38 3.48 5.18
C ALA A 28 16.89 4.01 6.52
N VAL A 29 17.51 5.06 7.05
CA VAL A 29 17.13 5.68 8.34
C VAL A 29 15.69 6.18 8.33
N ARG A 30 15.21 6.79 7.24
CA ARG A 30 13.80 7.21 7.09
C ARG A 30 12.81 6.04 7.20
N LEU A 31 13.24 4.82 6.87
CA LEU A 31 12.43 3.61 6.93
C LEU A 31 12.43 2.94 8.32
N GLY A 32 13.17 3.49 9.31
CA GLY A 32 13.08 3.14 10.72
C GLY A 32 14.34 2.76 11.46
N PRO A 33 15.37 2.14 10.86
CA PRO A 33 16.57 1.73 11.60
C PRO A 33 17.43 2.94 11.96
N LYS A 34 18.29 2.74 12.98
CA LYS A 34 19.23 3.77 13.44
C LYS A 34 20.38 4.04 12.46
N GLY A 35 20.58 3.14 11.49
CA GLY A 35 21.67 3.24 10.53
C GLY A 35 21.67 2.07 9.55
N MET A 36 22.62 2.10 8.63
CA MET A 36 22.85 1.08 7.61
C MET A 36 24.36 0.79 7.54
N ALA A 37 24.73 -0.47 7.57
CA ALA A 37 26.08 -0.89 7.29
C ALA A 37 26.22 -1.33 5.82
N TRP A 38 27.40 -1.24 5.27
CA TRP A 38 27.65 -1.60 3.89
C TRP A 38 29.08 -2.10 3.68
N ILE A 39 29.27 -2.88 2.60
CA ILE A 39 30.57 -3.31 2.10
C ILE A 39 30.64 -2.98 0.60
N LEU A 40 31.68 -2.31 0.19
CA LEU A 40 31.99 -2.05 -1.22
C LEU A 40 33.24 -2.83 -1.60
N TYR A 41 33.09 -3.75 -2.53
CA TYR A 41 34.22 -4.46 -3.16
C TYR A 41 34.61 -3.70 -4.41
N ARG A 42 35.87 -3.26 -4.47
CA ARG A 42 36.42 -2.65 -5.68
C ARG A 42 36.80 -3.73 -6.69
N GLU A 43 36.91 -3.36 -7.96
CA GLU A 43 37.35 -4.25 -9.04
C GLU A 43 38.73 -4.90 -8.77
N ASN A 44 39.64 -4.21 -8.08
CA ASN A 44 40.95 -4.71 -7.67
C ASN A 44 40.90 -5.64 -6.45
N GLY A 45 39.69 -5.96 -5.92
CA GLY A 45 39.50 -6.77 -4.73
C GLY A 45 39.67 -6.03 -3.39
N GLU A 46 39.97 -4.72 -3.41
CA GLU A 46 40.04 -3.92 -2.19
C GLU A 46 38.64 -3.78 -1.56
N VAL A 47 38.55 -4.01 -0.24
CA VAL A 47 37.31 -3.90 0.54
C VAL A 47 37.27 -2.55 1.21
N ASN A 48 36.24 -1.76 0.87
CA ASN A 48 35.93 -0.51 1.54
C ASN A 48 34.71 -0.71 2.46
N SER A 49 34.97 -0.84 3.76
CA SER A 49 33.97 -0.97 4.82
C SER A 49 34.64 -0.80 6.17
N ILE A 50 33.82 -0.49 7.18
CA ILE A 50 34.25 -0.52 8.59
C ILE A 50 34.10 -1.93 9.21
N LEU A 51 33.32 -2.80 8.57
CA LEU A 51 32.90 -4.09 9.13
C LEU A 51 34.07 -5.09 9.32
N PRO A 52 35.12 -5.16 8.46
CA PRO A 52 36.21 -6.09 8.65
C PRO A 52 36.92 -6.00 10.02
N LYS A 53 36.82 -4.83 10.66
CA LYS A 53 37.42 -4.62 12.01
C LYS A 53 36.70 -5.36 13.14
N TYR A 54 35.48 -5.84 12.88
CA TYR A 54 34.59 -6.43 13.87
C TYR A 54 34.38 -7.93 13.67
N PHE A 55 34.94 -8.52 12.61
CA PHE A 55 34.77 -9.94 12.29
C PHE A 55 36.12 -10.66 12.21
N ASP A 56 36.15 -11.84 12.79
CA ASP A 56 37.28 -12.74 12.61
C ASP A 56 37.35 -13.27 11.17
N PRO A 57 38.55 -13.61 10.64
CA PRO A 57 38.68 -14.05 9.26
C PRO A 57 37.81 -15.24 8.84
N PRO A 58 37.51 -16.24 9.66
CA PRO A 58 36.58 -17.31 9.29
C PRO A 58 35.16 -16.82 9.09
N VAL A 59 34.66 -15.95 9.99
CA VAL A 59 33.32 -15.38 9.92
C VAL A 59 33.18 -14.47 8.70
N TRP A 60 34.24 -13.72 8.40
CA TRP A 60 34.27 -12.87 7.20
C TRP A 60 34.15 -13.69 5.91
N ARG A 61 34.89 -14.81 5.80
CA ARG A 61 34.78 -15.72 4.64
C ARG A 61 33.39 -16.32 4.50
N GLU A 62 32.78 -16.79 5.61
CA GLU A 62 31.41 -17.30 5.60
C GLU A 62 30.43 -16.24 5.12
N LEU A 63 30.59 -14.97 5.53
CA LEU A 63 29.78 -13.86 5.08
C LEU A 63 29.91 -13.66 3.57
N GLU A 64 31.14 -13.65 3.05
CA GLU A 64 31.41 -13.50 1.61
C GLU A 64 30.80 -14.64 0.79
N GLU A 65 30.96 -15.88 1.25
CA GLU A 65 30.36 -17.06 0.60
C GLU A 65 28.82 -16.97 0.62
N ARG A 66 28.22 -16.66 1.78
CA ARG A 66 26.77 -16.55 1.92
C ARG A 66 26.17 -15.45 1.06
N MET A 67 26.88 -14.35 0.87
CA MET A 67 26.46 -13.23 0.03
C MET A 67 26.87 -13.41 -1.44
N ASP A 68 27.59 -14.47 -1.80
CA ASP A 68 28.23 -14.64 -3.12
C ASP A 68 28.99 -13.37 -3.53
N ALA A 69 29.80 -12.84 -2.62
CA ALA A 69 30.49 -11.57 -2.81
C ALA A 69 31.63 -11.70 -3.83
N ARG A 70 31.69 -10.76 -4.76
CA ARG A 70 32.71 -10.70 -5.81
C ARG A 70 33.29 -9.30 -5.92
N PRO A 71 34.50 -9.14 -6.48
CA PRO A 71 34.99 -7.82 -6.87
C PRO A 71 33.97 -7.06 -7.70
N GLY A 72 33.77 -5.78 -7.40
CA GLY A 72 32.77 -4.94 -8.04
C GLY A 72 31.39 -4.94 -7.35
N ASP A 73 31.15 -5.76 -6.31
CA ASP A 73 29.86 -5.84 -5.63
C ASP A 73 29.69 -4.76 -4.55
N PHE A 74 28.42 -4.43 -4.26
CA PHE A 74 28.05 -3.53 -3.16
C PHE A 74 27.00 -4.19 -2.28
N ILE A 75 27.33 -4.46 -1.02
CA ILE A 75 26.46 -5.15 -0.08
C ILE A 75 25.91 -4.18 0.97
N LEU A 76 24.61 -4.21 1.17
CA LEU A 76 23.86 -3.39 2.13
C LEU A 76 23.28 -4.26 3.25
N PHE A 77 23.43 -3.82 4.49
CA PHE A 77 22.95 -4.54 5.67
C PHE A 77 21.96 -3.71 6.46
N CYS A 78 20.95 -4.38 6.99
CA CYS A 78 20.04 -3.83 7.97
C CYS A 78 19.95 -4.76 9.19
N ALA A 79 20.16 -4.22 10.39
CA ALA A 79 20.04 -4.90 11.66
C ALA A 79 18.90 -4.26 12.46
N ASP A 80 17.74 -4.95 12.54
CA ASP A 80 16.56 -4.47 13.26
C ASP A 80 15.55 -5.62 13.45
N ALA A 81 14.34 -5.33 13.91
CA ALA A 81 13.22 -6.27 13.86
C ALA A 81 13.00 -6.74 12.39
N LEU A 82 12.56 -7.98 12.24
CA LEU A 82 12.45 -8.62 10.91
C LEU A 82 11.63 -7.78 9.89
N GLU A 83 10.50 -7.21 10.33
CA GLU A 83 9.64 -6.37 9.50
C GLU A 83 10.34 -5.10 9.03
N VAL A 84 11.07 -4.44 9.95
CA VAL A 84 11.85 -3.24 9.63
C VAL A 84 12.96 -3.58 8.64
N ALA A 85 13.72 -4.65 8.90
CA ALA A 85 14.80 -5.09 8.02
C ALA A 85 14.29 -5.42 6.60
N ARG A 86 13.15 -6.09 6.48
CA ARG A 86 12.51 -6.40 5.19
C ARG A 86 12.08 -5.13 4.45
N ARG A 87 11.40 -4.21 5.13
CA ARG A 87 10.94 -2.94 4.56
C ARG A 87 12.10 -2.09 4.07
N VAL A 88 13.15 -1.98 4.88
CA VAL A 88 14.34 -1.19 4.55
C VAL A 88 15.07 -1.76 3.34
N LEU A 89 15.41 -3.05 3.37
CA LEU A 89 16.13 -3.68 2.27
C LEU A 89 15.29 -3.76 0.99
N GLY A 90 13.98 -3.95 1.10
CA GLY A 90 13.06 -3.86 -0.03
C GLY A 90 13.08 -2.47 -0.68
N GLY A 91 13.00 -1.40 0.12
CA GLY A 91 13.09 -0.03 -0.37
C GLY A 91 14.47 0.30 -0.97
N LEU A 92 15.54 -0.17 -0.34
CA LEU A 92 16.90 0.00 -0.87
C LEU A 92 17.10 -0.76 -2.18
N ARG A 93 16.56 -1.99 -2.30
CA ARG A 93 16.62 -2.78 -3.54
C ARG A 93 16.02 -2.00 -4.71
N LEU A 94 14.82 -1.44 -4.52
CA LEU A 94 14.16 -0.63 -5.54
C LEU A 94 14.95 0.63 -5.87
N LYS A 95 15.51 1.31 -4.86
CA LYS A 95 16.31 2.52 -5.08
C LYS A 95 17.63 2.24 -5.80
N CYS A 96 18.27 1.12 -5.49
CA CYS A 96 19.48 0.70 -6.23
C CYS A 96 19.14 0.36 -7.68
N ALA A 97 18.02 -0.35 -7.93
CA ALA A 97 17.58 -0.66 -9.29
C ALA A 97 17.30 0.62 -10.11
N ASP A 98 16.64 1.61 -9.51
CA ASP A 98 16.38 2.92 -10.11
C ASP A 98 17.69 3.67 -10.45
N LEU A 99 18.63 3.76 -9.50
CA LEU A 99 19.90 4.43 -9.69
C LEU A 99 20.79 3.77 -10.77
N LEU A 100 20.63 2.48 -10.97
CA LEU A 100 21.40 1.68 -11.94
C LEU A 100 20.66 1.50 -13.27
N GLY A 101 19.43 1.99 -13.39
CA GLY A 101 18.62 1.82 -14.60
C GLY A 101 18.32 0.35 -14.95
N LEU A 102 18.13 -0.51 -13.91
CA LEU A 102 17.96 -1.96 -14.11
C LEU A 102 16.56 -2.37 -14.53
N ALA A 103 15.59 -1.49 -14.40
CA ALA A 103 14.19 -1.76 -14.76
C ALA A 103 13.88 -1.13 -16.11
N ASP A 104 13.45 -1.93 -17.07
CA ASP A 104 12.88 -1.45 -18.33
C ASP A 104 11.36 -1.36 -18.18
N PRO A 105 10.75 -0.17 -18.30
CA PRO A 105 9.30 -0.01 -18.22
C PRO A 105 8.53 -0.80 -19.29
N GLY A 106 9.15 -1.10 -20.41
CA GLY A 106 8.58 -1.90 -21.50
C GLY A 106 8.60 -3.43 -21.23
N ASP A 107 9.27 -3.87 -20.19
CA ASP A 107 9.42 -5.29 -19.85
C ASP A 107 8.42 -5.68 -18.73
N PHE A 108 7.40 -6.46 -19.07
CA PHE A 108 6.38 -6.91 -18.14
C PHE A 108 6.81 -8.17 -17.38
N ARG A 109 7.13 -8.02 -16.09
CA ARG A 109 7.56 -9.11 -15.21
C ARG A 109 6.52 -9.42 -14.16
N PHE A 110 5.93 -10.61 -14.25
CA PHE A 110 4.96 -11.11 -13.28
C PHE A 110 5.62 -11.87 -12.15
N ALA A 111 5.05 -11.77 -10.96
CA ALA A 111 5.35 -12.61 -9.83
C ALA A 111 4.05 -13.02 -9.13
N LEU A 112 4.00 -14.26 -8.64
CA LEU A 112 2.97 -14.77 -7.75
C LEU A 112 3.51 -14.76 -6.33
N VAL A 113 2.78 -14.14 -5.42
CA VAL A 113 3.07 -14.19 -3.99
C VAL A 113 2.08 -15.14 -3.35
N THR A 114 2.58 -16.14 -2.63
CA THR A 114 1.80 -17.20 -1.99
C THR A 114 2.24 -17.40 -0.55
N ASP A 115 1.59 -18.31 0.17
CA ASP A 115 1.96 -18.68 1.55
C ASP A 115 1.95 -17.50 2.52
N PHE A 116 0.97 -16.62 2.39
CA PHE A 116 0.82 -15.49 3.30
C PHE A 116 0.59 -15.96 4.75
N PRO A 117 1.15 -15.25 5.75
CA PRO A 117 0.72 -15.42 7.12
C PRO A 117 -0.80 -15.24 7.22
N MET A 118 -1.49 -16.12 7.94
CA MET A 118 -2.93 -16.00 8.12
C MET A 118 -3.30 -14.90 9.13
N PHE A 119 -2.45 -14.70 10.13
CA PHE A 119 -2.68 -13.79 11.23
C PHE A 119 -1.55 -12.77 11.37
N GLU A 120 -1.90 -11.55 11.75
CA GLU A 120 -0.96 -10.53 12.21
C GLU A 120 -1.31 -10.07 13.63
N TYR A 121 -0.31 -9.81 14.45
CA TYR A 121 -0.50 -9.30 15.80
C TYR A 121 -0.56 -7.78 15.80
N LYS A 122 -1.72 -7.21 16.12
CA LYS A 122 -1.93 -5.77 16.28
C LYS A 122 -1.50 -5.35 17.68
N LYS A 123 -0.34 -4.71 17.80
CA LYS A 123 0.26 -4.32 19.09
C LYS A 123 -0.62 -3.35 19.87
N ASP A 124 -1.26 -2.40 19.17
CA ASP A 124 -2.10 -1.38 19.77
C ASP A 124 -3.40 -1.96 20.34
N GLU A 125 -3.94 -2.98 19.68
CA GLU A 125 -5.16 -3.69 20.07
C GLU A 125 -4.90 -4.92 20.96
N LYS A 126 -3.63 -5.32 21.09
CA LYS A 126 -3.17 -6.51 21.83
C LYS A 126 -3.87 -7.81 21.43
N ARG A 127 -4.21 -7.94 20.16
CA ARG A 127 -4.91 -9.12 19.61
C ARG A 127 -4.39 -9.52 18.23
N TYR A 128 -4.72 -10.72 17.82
CA TYR A 128 -4.51 -11.16 16.45
C TYR A 128 -5.66 -10.67 15.56
N ALA A 129 -5.31 -10.20 14.36
CA ALA A 129 -6.22 -9.91 13.27
C ALA A 129 -5.91 -10.83 12.08
N ALA A 130 -6.88 -11.06 11.20
CA ALA A 130 -6.62 -11.74 9.93
C ALA A 130 -5.76 -10.82 9.04
N MET A 131 -4.76 -11.39 8.37
CA MET A 131 -3.91 -10.65 7.44
C MET A 131 -4.72 -10.08 6.29
N HIS A 132 -5.61 -10.85 5.69
CA HIS A 132 -6.53 -10.43 4.63
C HIS A 132 -7.97 -10.36 5.16
N HIS A 133 -8.60 -11.53 5.35
CA HIS A 133 -9.95 -11.64 5.92
C HIS A 133 -10.15 -13.01 6.56
N PRO A 134 -11.12 -13.17 7.47
CA PRO A 134 -11.30 -14.40 8.25
C PRO A 134 -11.86 -15.59 7.47
N PHE A 135 -12.10 -15.46 6.18
CA PHE A 135 -12.70 -16.49 5.33
C PHE A 135 -11.71 -17.19 4.38
N THR A 136 -10.43 -16.82 4.44
CA THR A 136 -9.36 -17.48 3.68
C THR A 136 -9.04 -18.84 4.30
N MET A 137 -8.90 -19.86 3.45
CA MET A 137 -8.55 -21.21 3.87
C MET A 137 -7.09 -21.24 4.38
N PRO A 138 -6.82 -21.74 5.60
CA PRO A 138 -5.46 -22.07 6.01
C PRO A 138 -4.95 -23.30 5.25
N PHE A 139 -3.64 -23.52 5.24
CA PHE A 139 -3.11 -24.82 4.90
C PHE A 139 -3.57 -25.84 5.95
N LEU A 140 -3.97 -27.05 5.52
CA LEU A 140 -4.57 -28.02 6.42
C LEU A 140 -3.60 -28.49 7.51
N GLU A 141 -2.33 -28.61 7.18
CA GLU A 141 -1.26 -28.95 8.11
C GLU A 141 -1.02 -27.90 9.19
N ASP A 142 -1.40 -26.63 8.95
CA ASP A 142 -1.20 -25.53 9.88
C ASP A 142 -2.42 -25.29 10.80
N VAL A 143 -3.54 -25.99 10.58
CA VAL A 143 -4.81 -25.74 11.30
C VAL A 143 -4.66 -25.87 12.83
N GLU A 144 -3.88 -26.81 13.31
CA GLU A 144 -3.69 -27.01 14.75
C GLU A 144 -2.79 -25.95 15.38
N LEU A 145 -1.95 -25.25 14.60
CA LEU A 145 -1.11 -24.15 15.07
C LEU A 145 -1.91 -22.92 15.50
N MET A 146 -3.17 -22.82 15.09
CA MET A 146 -4.06 -21.70 15.46
C MET A 146 -4.46 -21.66 16.93
N GLN A 147 -4.26 -22.77 17.66
CA GLN A 147 -4.72 -22.91 19.06
C GLN A 147 -3.81 -22.24 20.07
N ASP A 148 -2.54 -22.00 19.74
CA ASP A 148 -1.54 -21.38 20.63
C ASP A 148 -1.06 -20.05 20.01
N ASP A 149 -1.11 -18.99 20.80
CA ASP A 149 -0.66 -17.65 20.37
C ASP A 149 0.82 -17.61 19.95
N ARG A 150 1.63 -18.53 20.44
CA ARG A 150 3.06 -18.63 20.06
C ARG A 150 3.24 -19.22 18.66
N THR A 151 2.31 -20.05 18.20
CA THR A 151 2.36 -20.73 16.90
C THR A 151 1.47 -20.06 15.84
N LYS A 152 0.48 -19.24 16.23
CA LYS A 152 -0.37 -18.48 15.30
C LYS A 152 0.40 -17.72 14.20
N PRO A 153 1.55 -17.08 14.48
CA PRO A 153 2.33 -16.40 13.44
C PRO A 153 2.91 -17.33 12.36
N LEU A 154 2.91 -18.63 12.59
CA LEU A 154 3.42 -19.65 11.65
C LEU A 154 2.32 -20.18 10.73
N VAL A 155 1.06 -19.91 11.02
CA VAL A 155 -0.09 -20.36 10.22
C VAL A 155 -0.08 -19.66 8.87
N ARG A 156 -0.03 -20.42 7.79
CA ARG A 156 -0.10 -19.91 6.42
C ARG A 156 -1.54 -19.98 5.90
N SER A 157 -1.89 -19.02 5.08
CA SER A 157 -3.17 -18.98 4.35
C SER A 157 -2.96 -19.29 2.88
N GLN A 158 -3.97 -19.86 2.25
CA GLN A 158 -4.03 -20.08 0.82
C GLN A 158 -4.52 -18.83 0.07
N ALA A 159 -3.96 -17.67 0.46
CA ALA A 159 -4.09 -16.43 -0.26
C ALA A 159 -2.98 -16.32 -1.32
N TYR A 160 -3.25 -15.59 -2.36
CA TYR A 160 -2.29 -15.34 -3.44
C TYR A 160 -2.50 -13.99 -4.09
N ASP A 161 -1.39 -13.31 -4.39
CA ASP A 161 -1.38 -12.04 -5.12
C ASP A 161 -0.63 -12.18 -6.43
N VAL A 162 -1.11 -11.50 -7.46
CA VAL A 162 -0.39 -11.29 -8.72
C VAL A 162 0.23 -9.92 -8.69
N VAL A 163 1.54 -9.89 -8.86
CA VAL A 163 2.34 -8.66 -8.91
C VAL A 163 2.89 -8.48 -10.31
N LEU A 164 2.76 -7.29 -10.87
CA LEU A 164 3.36 -6.90 -12.15
C LEU A 164 4.27 -5.69 -11.92
N ASN A 165 5.55 -5.83 -12.26
CA ASN A 165 6.57 -4.78 -12.10
C ASN A 165 6.59 -4.14 -10.70
N GLY A 166 6.40 -4.96 -9.66
CA GLY A 166 6.37 -4.50 -8.26
C GLY A 166 5.05 -3.88 -7.79
N VAL A 167 4.03 -3.83 -8.64
CA VAL A 167 2.68 -3.37 -8.31
C VAL A 167 1.76 -4.58 -8.16
N GLU A 168 1.08 -4.68 -7.02
CA GLU A 168 0.01 -5.67 -6.82
C GLU A 168 -1.12 -5.39 -7.81
N LEU A 169 -1.28 -6.30 -8.77
CA LEU A 169 -2.26 -6.19 -9.84
C LEU A 169 -3.61 -6.78 -9.46
N GLY A 170 -3.58 -7.80 -8.63
CA GLY A 170 -4.78 -8.45 -8.15
C GLY A 170 -4.49 -9.42 -7.04
N SER A 171 -5.52 -9.75 -6.29
CA SER A 171 -5.48 -10.59 -5.10
C SER A 171 -6.59 -11.61 -5.10
N GLY A 172 -6.34 -12.75 -4.49
CA GLY A 172 -7.31 -13.82 -4.36
C GLY A 172 -7.01 -14.80 -3.23
N GLY A 173 -7.82 -15.83 -3.14
CA GLY A 173 -7.58 -16.88 -2.16
C GLY A 173 -8.61 -18.01 -2.26
N VAL A 174 -8.22 -19.15 -1.75
CA VAL A 174 -9.11 -20.28 -1.50
C VAL A 174 -9.96 -19.97 -0.28
N ARG A 175 -11.25 -20.19 -0.36
CA ARG A 175 -12.21 -19.92 0.71
C ARG A 175 -12.38 -21.11 1.64
N ILE A 176 -12.64 -20.83 2.92
CA ILE A 176 -13.06 -21.83 3.87
C ILE A 176 -14.47 -22.30 3.45
N HIS A 177 -14.63 -23.60 3.22
CA HIS A 177 -15.90 -24.24 2.92
C HIS A 177 -16.34 -25.23 3.99
N ARG A 178 -15.49 -25.47 5.01
CA ARG A 178 -15.72 -26.41 6.12
C ARG A 178 -16.02 -25.63 7.39
N ALA A 179 -17.21 -25.85 7.96
CA ALA A 179 -17.69 -25.11 9.14
C ALA A 179 -16.78 -25.25 10.37
N GLU A 180 -16.20 -26.43 10.58
CA GLU A 180 -15.28 -26.67 11.71
C GLU A 180 -13.98 -25.86 11.59
N ILE A 181 -13.46 -25.67 10.38
CA ILE A 181 -12.27 -24.82 10.16
C ILE A 181 -12.63 -23.36 10.37
N GLN A 182 -13.78 -22.88 9.87
CA GLN A 182 -14.23 -21.52 10.06
C GLN A 182 -14.40 -21.18 11.55
N GLN A 183 -14.94 -22.11 12.35
CA GLN A 183 -15.06 -21.92 13.79
C GLN A 183 -13.70 -21.85 14.49
N LYS A 184 -12.70 -22.61 14.05
CA LYS A 184 -11.34 -22.52 14.58
C LYS A 184 -10.72 -21.16 14.27
N VAL A 185 -10.90 -20.65 13.06
CA VAL A 185 -10.39 -19.34 12.65
C VAL A 185 -11.04 -18.23 13.47
N PHE A 186 -12.35 -18.23 13.64
CA PHE A 186 -13.03 -17.24 14.48
C PHE A 186 -12.52 -17.24 15.91
N ARG A 187 -12.37 -18.43 16.53
CA ARG A 187 -11.78 -18.54 17.88
C ARG A 187 -10.35 -18.02 17.94
N ALA A 188 -9.53 -18.30 16.93
CA ALA A 188 -8.16 -17.80 16.87
C ALA A 188 -8.10 -16.27 16.78
N LEU A 189 -9.12 -15.62 16.21
CA LEU A 189 -9.29 -14.17 16.13
C LEU A 189 -9.95 -13.55 17.37
N GLY A 190 -10.39 -14.39 18.33
CA GLY A 190 -10.99 -13.93 19.58
C GLY A 190 -12.52 -13.76 19.52
N PHE A 191 -13.18 -14.18 18.44
CA PHE A 191 -14.66 -14.19 18.38
C PHE A 191 -15.20 -15.34 19.20
N ASP A 192 -16.14 -15.07 20.09
CA ASP A 192 -16.98 -16.10 20.68
C ASP A 192 -18.08 -16.56 19.69
N LYS A 193 -18.87 -17.56 20.09
CA LYS A 193 -19.89 -18.11 19.18
C LYS A 193 -21.03 -17.13 18.91
N GLU A 194 -21.41 -16.37 19.90
CA GLU A 194 -22.50 -15.40 19.86
C GLU A 194 -22.10 -14.23 18.94
N GLU A 195 -20.91 -13.69 19.13
CA GLU A 195 -20.38 -12.60 18.30
C GLU A 195 -20.18 -13.04 16.84
N ALA A 196 -19.62 -14.24 16.62
CA ALA A 196 -19.47 -14.80 15.28
C ALA A 196 -20.83 -15.01 14.59
N ARG A 197 -21.88 -15.40 15.35
CA ARG A 197 -23.22 -15.57 14.83
C ARG A 197 -23.92 -14.23 14.54
N GLU A 198 -23.75 -13.25 15.42
CA GLU A 198 -24.32 -11.92 15.20
C GLU A 198 -23.77 -11.26 13.92
N ARG A 199 -22.45 -11.36 13.71
CA ARG A 199 -21.78 -10.71 12.57
C ARG A 199 -21.89 -11.49 11.27
N PHE A 200 -21.80 -12.81 11.34
CA PHE A 200 -21.62 -13.69 10.17
C PHE A 200 -22.66 -14.84 10.12
N GLY A 201 -23.72 -14.77 10.93
CA GLY A 201 -24.69 -15.85 11.04
C GLY A 201 -25.30 -16.24 9.70
N PHE A 202 -25.62 -15.27 8.86
CA PHE A 202 -26.17 -15.52 7.52
C PHE A 202 -25.23 -16.39 6.65
N LEU A 203 -23.92 -16.15 6.72
CA LEU A 203 -22.92 -16.92 5.99
C LEU A 203 -22.76 -18.33 6.60
N LEU A 204 -22.67 -18.40 7.94
CA LEU A 204 -22.55 -19.68 8.65
C LEU A 204 -23.75 -20.58 8.43
N ASP A 205 -24.94 -19.99 8.38
CA ASP A 205 -26.17 -20.75 8.10
C ASP A 205 -26.21 -21.22 6.64
N ALA A 206 -25.75 -20.41 5.68
CA ALA A 206 -25.63 -20.84 4.29
C ALA A 206 -24.68 -22.05 4.13
N PHE A 207 -23.61 -22.14 4.91
CA PHE A 207 -22.68 -23.28 4.89
C PHE A 207 -23.34 -24.60 5.28
N ARG A 208 -24.44 -24.56 6.03
CA ARG A 208 -25.17 -25.78 6.42
C ARG A 208 -25.86 -26.48 5.25
N PHE A 209 -26.09 -25.76 4.16
CA PHE A 209 -26.70 -26.31 2.93
C PHE A 209 -25.69 -26.93 1.97
N GLY A 210 -24.43 -26.99 2.36
CA GLY A 210 -23.34 -27.56 1.56
C GLY A 210 -22.61 -26.52 0.74
N THR A 211 -21.45 -26.10 1.24
CA THR A 211 -20.57 -25.16 0.54
C THR A 211 -19.54 -25.91 -0.26
N PRO A 212 -19.48 -25.78 -1.60
CA PRO A 212 -18.44 -26.40 -2.39
C PRO A 212 -17.07 -25.76 -2.12
N PRO A 213 -15.97 -26.46 -2.32
CA PRO A 213 -14.65 -25.82 -2.42
C PRO A 213 -14.68 -24.73 -3.49
N HIS A 214 -14.25 -23.54 -3.12
CA HIS A 214 -14.27 -22.38 -4.03
C HIS A 214 -13.08 -21.46 -3.75
N ALA A 215 -12.70 -20.72 -4.76
CA ALA A 215 -11.67 -19.70 -4.73
C ALA A 215 -12.09 -18.53 -5.61
N GLY A 216 -11.43 -17.42 -5.45
CA GLY A 216 -11.70 -16.25 -6.28
C GLY A 216 -10.46 -15.42 -6.48
N PHE A 217 -10.52 -14.54 -7.48
CA PHE A 217 -9.48 -13.59 -7.80
C PHE A 217 -10.10 -12.29 -8.30
N ALA A 218 -9.55 -11.16 -7.90
CA ALA A 218 -9.98 -9.85 -8.35
C ALA A 218 -8.80 -9.04 -8.90
N PHE A 219 -8.98 -8.49 -10.10
CA PHE A 219 -8.00 -7.60 -10.71
C PHE A 219 -8.30 -6.13 -10.38
N GLY A 220 -7.24 -5.36 -10.12
CA GLY A 220 -7.30 -3.91 -10.13
C GLY A 220 -7.19 -3.37 -11.57
N VAL A 221 -8.31 -3.17 -12.24
CA VAL A 221 -8.33 -2.73 -13.65
C VAL A 221 -7.60 -1.41 -13.82
N ASP A 222 -7.78 -0.45 -12.92
CA ASP A 222 -7.07 0.83 -12.96
C ASP A 222 -5.55 0.65 -12.86
N ARG A 223 -5.08 -0.27 -11.99
CA ARG A 223 -3.65 -0.60 -11.89
C ARG A 223 -3.12 -1.22 -13.18
N LEU A 224 -3.90 -2.09 -13.81
CA LEU A 224 -3.54 -2.67 -15.10
C LEU A 224 -3.43 -1.59 -16.18
N CYS A 225 -4.42 -0.72 -16.29
CA CYS A 225 -4.40 0.39 -17.23
C CYS A 225 -3.19 1.31 -16.99
N MET A 226 -2.91 1.67 -15.74
CA MET A 226 -1.75 2.47 -15.34
C MET A 226 -0.44 1.85 -15.84
N LEU A 227 -0.26 0.55 -15.61
CA LEU A 227 0.96 -0.18 -16.00
C LEU A 227 1.09 -0.30 -17.52
N LEU A 228 0.00 -0.60 -18.23
CA LEU A 228 0.00 -0.72 -19.70
C LEU A 228 0.30 0.62 -20.39
N LEU A 229 -0.18 1.72 -19.82
CA LEU A 229 0.08 3.07 -20.35
C LEU A 229 1.43 3.64 -19.89
N GLY A 230 2.13 2.97 -18.96
CA GLY A 230 3.40 3.45 -18.42
C GLY A 230 3.30 4.77 -17.65
N VAL A 231 2.11 5.10 -17.12
CA VAL A 231 1.90 6.35 -16.37
C VAL A 231 2.19 6.14 -14.87
N PRO A 232 2.70 7.16 -14.15
CA PRO A 232 3.19 7.00 -12.79
C PRO A 232 2.10 6.98 -11.72
N SER A 233 0.86 7.29 -12.05
CA SER A 233 -0.22 7.46 -11.07
C SER A 233 -1.55 6.92 -11.56
N LEU A 234 -2.28 6.24 -10.65
CA LEU A 234 -3.67 5.83 -10.87
C LEU A 234 -4.61 6.98 -11.23
N ARG A 235 -4.29 8.21 -10.80
CA ARG A 235 -5.10 9.39 -11.10
C ARG A 235 -5.18 9.71 -12.58
N GLU A 236 -4.21 9.26 -13.36
CA GLU A 236 -4.16 9.49 -14.81
C GLU A 236 -5.08 8.55 -15.59
N VAL A 237 -5.53 7.46 -14.96
CA VAL A 237 -6.41 6.45 -15.57
C VAL A 237 -7.81 6.42 -14.94
N ILE A 238 -8.08 7.23 -13.90
CA ILE A 238 -9.38 7.33 -13.26
C ILE A 238 -10.07 8.62 -13.73
N ALA A 239 -11.29 8.52 -14.23
CA ALA A 239 -12.04 9.63 -14.78
C ALA A 239 -12.25 10.81 -13.79
N PHE A 240 -12.50 10.50 -12.52
CA PHE A 240 -12.76 11.48 -11.47
C PHE A 240 -11.94 11.18 -10.21
N PRO A 241 -10.60 11.39 -10.26
CA PRO A 241 -9.71 11.03 -9.15
C PRO A 241 -9.96 11.92 -7.92
N LYS A 242 -9.89 11.31 -6.75
CA LYS A 242 -9.91 12.00 -5.47
C LYS A 242 -8.56 12.67 -5.18
N THR A 243 -8.57 13.76 -4.41
CA THR A 243 -7.37 14.37 -3.85
C THR A 243 -6.80 13.53 -2.68
N LYS A 244 -5.61 13.87 -2.17
CA LYS A 244 -4.99 13.14 -1.05
C LYS A 244 -5.83 13.18 0.23
N ASP A 245 -6.58 14.25 0.43
CA ASP A 245 -7.51 14.48 1.52
C ASP A 245 -8.93 13.94 1.25
N ALA A 246 -9.03 13.00 0.30
CA ALA A 246 -10.27 12.34 -0.12
C ALA A 246 -11.36 13.26 -0.68
N ARG A 247 -11.03 14.49 -1.06
CA ARG A 247 -11.96 15.41 -1.71
C ARG A 247 -12.20 15.02 -3.17
N CYS A 248 -13.42 15.20 -3.61
CA CYS A 248 -13.79 15.05 -5.02
C CYS A 248 -13.82 16.42 -5.71
N PRO A 249 -12.87 16.72 -6.62
CA PRO A 249 -12.88 18.02 -7.32
C PRO A 249 -14.12 18.25 -8.18
N LEU A 250 -14.76 17.18 -8.64
CA LEU A 250 -15.97 17.28 -9.48
C LEU A 250 -17.19 17.69 -8.66
N THR A 251 -17.43 17.02 -7.51
CA THR A 251 -18.65 17.22 -6.71
C THR A 251 -18.43 18.18 -5.53
N GLY A 252 -17.18 18.54 -5.21
CA GLY A 252 -16.84 19.30 -4.01
C GLY A 252 -16.90 18.49 -2.71
N ALA A 253 -17.36 17.23 -2.75
CA ALA A 253 -17.48 16.38 -1.56
C ALA A 253 -16.10 16.08 -0.92
N PRO A 254 -16.02 15.91 0.43
CA PRO A 254 -17.11 16.03 1.40
C PRO A 254 -17.53 17.49 1.62
N ASP A 255 -18.80 17.72 1.85
CA ASP A 255 -19.40 19.02 2.09
C ASP A 255 -20.35 18.95 3.30
N TYR A 256 -20.84 20.07 3.75
CA TYR A 256 -21.79 20.14 4.85
C TYR A 256 -23.11 19.48 4.48
N VAL A 257 -23.73 18.84 5.47
CA VAL A 257 -25.05 18.23 5.34
C VAL A 257 -26.09 19.21 5.88
N ASP A 258 -27.19 19.42 5.16
CA ASP A 258 -28.27 20.29 5.62
C ASP A 258 -28.88 19.76 6.92
N ALA A 259 -29.21 20.69 7.84
CA ALA A 259 -29.79 20.36 9.13
C ALA A 259 -31.10 19.56 8.98
N SER A 260 -31.90 19.86 7.96
CA SER A 260 -33.14 19.14 7.65
C SER A 260 -32.92 17.66 7.31
N GLN A 261 -31.83 17.32 6.66
CA GLN A 261 -31.46 15.93 6.37
C GLN A 261 -31.02 15.18 7.61
N LEU A 262 -30.26 15.85 8.49
CA LEU A 262 -29.86 15.26 9.77
C LEU A 262 -31.07 15.03 10.66
N GLU A 263 -32.02 15.97 10.71
CA GLU A 263 -33.28 15.86 11.48
C GLU A 263 -34.16 14.71 10.95
N ALA A 264 -34.31 14.60 9.62
CA ALA A 264 -35.06 13.51 8.98
C ALA A 264 -34.49 12.12 9.34
N LEU A 265 -33.16 12.01 9.47
CA LEU A 265 -32.47 10.79 9.85
C LEU A 265 -32.35 10.60 11.36
N LYS A 266 -32.82 11.56 12.16
CA LYS A 266 -32.69 11.61 13.64
C LYS A 266 -31.23 11.50 14.08
N LEU A 267 -30.31 12.12 13.32
CA LEU A 267 -28.86 12.18 13.62
C LEU A 267 -28.54 13.51 14.31
N GLY A 268 -27.74 13.44 15.37
CA GLY A 268 -27.12 14.59 16.00
C GLY A 268 -25.64 14.65 15.66
N VAL A 269 -25.11 15.85 15.39
CA VAL A 269 -23.69 16.07 15.27
C VAL A 269 -23.11 16.37 16.65
N SER A 270 -22.34 15.44 17.24
CA SER A 270 -21.51 15.73 18.39
C SER A 270 -20.13 16.13 17.88
N VAL A 271 -19.79 17.42 17.99
CA VAL A 271 -18.41 17.86 17.82
C VAL A 271 -17.71 17.53 19.14
N ALA A 272 -16.87 16.48 19.14
CA ALA A 272 -15.96 16.31 20.25
C ALA A 272 -15.06 17.57 20.28
N GLU A 273 -15.04 18.28 21.39
CA GLU A 273 -14.05 19.32 21.67
C GLU A 273 -12.68 18.64 21.85
N THR A 274 -12.17 18.05 20.78
CA THR A 274 -10.78 17.63 20.74
C THR A 274 -9.95 18.88 20.59
N GLY A 275 -9.07 19.09 21.56
CA GLY A 275 -8.21 20.25 21.69
C GLY A 275 -7.62 20.73 20.37
N ARG A 276 -8.33 21.64 19.72
CA ARG A 276 -7.96 22.24 18.44
C ARG A 276 -6.58 22.88 18.50
N GLU A 277 -6.17 23.35 19.68
CA GLU A 277 -4.88 24.01 19.86
C GLU A 277 -3.69 23.05 19.87
N GLU A 278 -3.82 21.86 20.44
CA GLU A 278 -2.73 20.90 20.54
C GLU A 278 -2.50 20.19 19.20
N HIS A 279 -3.55 19.86 18.50
CA HIS A 279 -3.48 19.24 17.17
C HIS A 279 -2.94 20.21 16.11
N VAL A 280 -3.31 21.48 16.17
CA VAL A 280 -2.78 22.53 15.29
C VAL A 280 -1.29 22.82 15.56
N ARG A 281 -0.85 22.76 16.82
CA ARG A 281 0.57 22.90 17.16
C ARG A 281 1.41 21.72 16.63
N THR A 282 0.94 20.51 16.80
CA THR A 282 1.61 19.28 16.31
C THR A 282 1.71 19.28 14.78
N LEU A 283 0.62 19.57 14.08
CA LEU A 283 0.60 19.68 12.61
C LEU A 283 1.53 20.78 12.09
N ARG A 284 1.65 21.90 12.78
CA ARG A 284 2.54 23.01 12.40
C ARG A 284 4.01 22.62 12.51
N ARG A 285 4.38 21.91 13.57
CA ARG A 285 5.75 21.43 13.78
C ARG A 285 6.14 20.39 12.73
N GLU A 286 5.32 19.36 12.53
CA GLU A 286 5.53 18.36 11.49
C GLU A 286 5.59 18.97 10.08
N ALA A 287 4.81 20.01 9.80
CA ALA A 287 4.84 20.71 8.53
C ALA A 287 6.17 21.43 8.29
N VAL A 288 6.74 22.07 9.32
CA VAL A 288 8.04 22.72 9.24
C VAL A 288 9.17 21.70 9.08
N GLU A 289 9.14 20.62 9.85
CA GLU A 289 10.09 19.51 9.72
C GLU A 289 10.04 18.90 8.31
N ASN A 290 8.84 18.67 7.77
CA ASN A 290 8.66 18.17 6.41
C ASN A 290 9.12 19.18 5.34
N ALA A 291 8.83 20.47 5.50
CA ALA A 291 9.28 21.51 4.58
C ALA A 291 10.81 21.65 4.58
N ALA A 292 11.44 21.64 5.75
CA ALA A 292 12.90 21.65 5.88
C ALA A 292 13.51 20.40 5.22
N LEU A 293 12.91 19.25 5.44
CA LEU A 293 13.33 17.98 4.84
C LEU A 293 13.24 18.01 3.31
N LEU A 294 12.14 18.52 2.76
CA LEU A 294 11.95 18.66 1.31
C LEU A 294 12.92 19.66 0.69
N SER A 295 13.26 20.71 1.45
CA SER A 295 14.21 21.75 1.04
C SER A 295 15.67 21.39 1.30
N MET A 296 15.95 20.17 1.79
CA MET A 296 17.30 19.71 2.15
C MET A 296 17.97 20.54 3.26
N LEU A 297 17.20 21.21 4.10
CA LEU A 297 17.71 22.01 5.20
C LEU A 297 17.76 21.18 6.49
N THR A 298 18.81 21.36 7.26
CA THR A 298 18.93 20.83 8.63
C THR A 298 18.74 22.00 9.58
N LEU A 299 17.68 21.98 10.37
CA LEU A 299 17.36 23.00 11.34
C LEU A 299 17.92 22.62 12.72
N SER A 300 18.48 23.59 13.42
CA SER A 300 18.77 23.46 14.85
C SER A 300 17.47 23.60 15.66
N PRO A 301 17.42 23.10 16.92
CA PRO A 301 16.20 23.20 17.75
C PRO A 301 15.67 24.63 17.90
N GLY A 302 16.54 25.62 17.96
CA GLY A 302 16.14 27.04 18.06
C GLY A 302 15.60 27.62 16.74
N GLU A 303 16.14 27.17 15.62
CA GLU A 303 15.63 27.55 14.29
C GLU A 303 14.28 26.88 13.99
N GLU A 304 14.11 25.60 14.37
CA GLU A 304 12.86 24.88 14.25
C GLU A 304 11.73 25.59 15.01
N GLU A 305 11.98 26.01 16.25
CA GLU A 305 10.98 26.74 17.07
C GLU A 305 10.64 28.11 16.50
N ARG A 306 11.63 28.83 15.97
CA ARG A 306 11.41 30.13 15.32
C ARG A 306 10.60 29.96 14.03
N MET A 307 11.00 29.03 13.15
CA MET A 307 10.32 28.78 11.89
C MET A 307 8.89 28.26 12.11
N SER A 308 8.67 27.46 13.14
CA SER A 308 7.31 27.00 13.49
C SER A 308 6.40 28.17 13.88
N ARG A 309 6.91 29.18 14.56
CA ARG A 309 6.15 30.42 14.88
C ARG A 309 5.88 31.27 13.65
N GLU A 310 6.90 31.48 12.82
CA GLU A 310 6.79 32.26 11.58
C GLU A 310 5.85 31.60 10.57
N PHE A 311 5.97 30.29 10.41
CA PHE A 311 5.09 29.50 9.54
C PHE A 311 3.64 29.49 10.03
N ALA A 312 3.43 29.47 11.35
CA ALA A 312 2.11 29.56 11.94
C ALA A 312 1.44 30.91 11.58
N ALA A 313 2.18 32.02 11.69
CA ALA A 313 1.67 33.35 11.35
C ALA A 313 1.27 33.46 9.85
N ILE A 314 2.06 32.86 8.96
CA ILE A 314 1.75 32.82 7.52
C ILE A 314 0.49 32.01 7.23
N VAL A 315 0.36 30.87 7.88
CA VAL A 315 -0.82 29.98 7.71
C VAL A 315 -2.09 30.65 8.26
N ASP A 316 -1.98 31.33 9.42
CA ASP A 316 -3.11 32.05 10.01
C ASP A 316 -3.53 33.23 9.11
N PHE A 317 -2.59 33.99 8.58
CA PHE A 317 -2.85 35.05 7.59
C PHE A 317 -3.51 34.50 6.31
N ALA A 318 -3.01 33.40 5.78
CA ALA A 318 -3.64 32.73 4.64
C ALA A 318 -5.06 32.24 4.96
N GLY A 319 -5.29 31.79 6.20
CA GLY A 319 -6.62 31.42 6.70
C GLY A 319 -7.62 32.59 6.75
N GLU A 320 -7.16 33.77 7.14
CA GLU A 320 -7.98 35.02 7.10
C GLU A 320 -8.36 35.37 5.64
N LEU A 321 -7.42 35.26 4.69
CA LEU A 321 -7.68 35.47 3.26
C LEU A 321 -8.70 34.49 2.71
N ALA A 322 -8.64 33.21 3.11
CA ALA A 322 -9.62 32.19 2.73
C ALA A 322 -11.02 32.49 3.30
N GLY A 323 -11.08 33.12 4.48
CA GLY A 323 -12.32 33.61 5.07
C GLY A 323 -12.96 34.73 4.25
N LEU A 324 -12.14 35.67 3.77
CA LEU A 324 -12.61 36.82 2.94
C LEU A 324 -13.17 36.34 1.58
N GLN A 325 -12.64 35.27 1.02
CA GLN A 325 -13.15 34.66 -0.22
C GLN A 325 -14.49 33.96 -0.05
N ARG A 326 -14.89 33.57 1.17
CA ARG A 326 -16.18 32.92 1.46
C ARG A 326 -17.37 33.90 1.47
N GLU A 327 -17.14 35.16 1.70
CA GLU A 327 -18.20 36.19 1.67
C GLU A 327 -18.54 36.71 0.27
N ALA A 328 -17.69 36.42 -0.73
CA ALA A 328 -18.01 36.75 -2.11
C ALA A 328 -18.92 35.64 -2.70
N PRO A 329 -20.09 36.01 -3.25
CA PRO A 329 -20.91 35.02 -3.96
C PRO A 329 -20.07 34.38 -5.07
N PRO A 330 -20.20 33.06 -5.27
CA PRO A 330 -19.44 32.37 -6.29
C PRO A 330 -19.68 33.09 -7.62
N ARG A 331 -18.64 33.68 -8.20
CA ARG A 331 -18.73 34.19 -9.57
C ARG A 331 -19.18 33.02 -10.42
N PRO A 332 -20.26 33.17 -11.21
CA PRO A 332 -20.62 32.13 -12.16
C PRO A 332 -19.34 31.86 -12.97
N ARG A 333 -18.86 30.63 -12.92
CA ARG A 333 -17.82 30.18 -13.84
C ARG A 333 -18.41 30.36 -15.23
N THR A 334 -18.06 31.44 -15.89
CA THR A 334 -18.21 31.51 -17.35
C THR A 334 -17.29 30.41 -17.86
N VAL A 335 -17.87 29.27 -18.17
CA VAL A 335 -17.22 28.25 -18.98
C VAL A 335 -16.77 28.99 -20.25
N PRO A 336 -15.48 29.01 -20.58
CA PRO A 336 -15.07 29.62 -21.85
C PRO A 336 -15.89 28.96 -22.96
N GLU A 337 -16.54 29.77 -23.79
CA GLU A 337 -17.35 29.30 -24.95
C GLU A 337 -16.55 28.43 -25.92
N THR A 338 -15.26 28.23 -25.67
CA THR A 338 -14.33 27.46 -26.52
C THR A 338 -13.99 26.05 -26.00
N GLN A 339 -14.62 25.53 -24.98
CA GLN A 339 -14.59 24.07 -24.79
C GLN A 339 -15.52 23.46 -25.84
N SER A 340 -14.94 23.09 -26.97
CA SER A 340 -15.65 22.31 -28.00
C SER A 340 -16.01 20.95 -27.38
N LEU A 341 -17.22 20.87 -26.86
CA LEU A 341 -17.85 19.57 -26.65
C LEU A 341 -17.95 18.91 -28.02
N ARG A 342 -17.72 17.60 -28.04
CA ARG A 342 -17.99 16.82 -29.26
C ARG A 342 -19.40 17.14 -29.74
N PRO A 343 -19.62 17.42 -31.04
CA PRO A 343 -20.97 17.62 -31.56
C PRO A 343 -21.82 16.37 -31.21
N ASP A 344 -23.06 16.62 -30.80
CA ASP A 344 -24.03 15.58 -30.47
C ASP A 344 -24.67 15.04 -31.77
N GLU A 345 -23.80 14.51 -32.63
CA GLU A 345 -24.21 13.88 -33.88
C GLU A 345 -24.17 12.37 -33.68
N PRO A 346 -25.28 11.66 -33.92
CA PRO A 346 -25.31 10.21 -33.85
C PRO A 346 -24.32 9.63 -34.87
N GLY A 347 -23.33 8.87 -34.39
CA GLY A 347 -22.46 8.07 -35.23
C GLY A 347 -23.18 6.86 -35.81
N GLU A 348 -22.61 6.25 -36.85
CA GLU A 348 -23.11 4.99 -37.39
C GLU A 348 -23.01 3.91 -36.30
N SER A 349 -24.11 3.17 -36.10
CA SER A 349 -24.13 2.01 -35.18
C SER A 349 -23.28 0.88 -35.76
N LEU A 350 -22.63 0.13 -34.90
CA LEU A 350 -21.91 -1.09 -35.32
C LEU A 350 -22.86 -2.01 -36.08
N PRO A 351 -22.40 -2.65 -37.17
CA PRO A 351 -23.16 -3.70 -37.84
C PRO A 351 -23.58 -4.80 -36.86
N ILE A 352 -24.81 -5.27 -37.00
CA ILE A 352 -25.37 -6.24 -36.03
C ILE A 352 -24.54 -7.52 -35.93
N ASP A 353 -23.93 -7.93 -37.02
CA ASP A 353 -23.10 -9.13 -37.11
C ASP A 353 -21.81 -8.95 -36.25
N GLU A 354 -21.26 -7.75 -36.19
CA GLU A 354 -20.12 -7.43 -35.33
C GLU A 354 -20.54 -7.39 -33.84
N VAL A 355 -21.72 -6.86 -33.53
CA VAL A 355 -22.26 -6.86 -32.15
C VAL A 355 -22.50 -8.27 -31.64
N LEU A 356 -22.98 -9.14 -32.53
CA LEU A 356 -23.31 -10.52 -32.18
C LEU A 356 -22.10 -11.47 -32.18
N MET A 357 -20.96 -11.08 -32.70
CA MET A 357 -19.78 -11.92 -32.90
C MET A 357 -19.28 -12.56 -31.57
N ASN A 358 -19.38 -11.83 -30.47
CA ASN A 358 -18.95 -12.29 -29.14
C ASN A 358 -20.09 -12.77 -28.23
N ALA A 359 -21.31 -12.87 -28.75
CA ALA A 359 -22.44 -13.34 -27.98
C ALA A 359 -22.39 -14.87 -27.84
N SER A 360 -22.48 -15.39 -26.62
CA SER A 360 -22.45 -16.82 -26.33
C SER A 360 -23.64 -17.59 -26.92
N THR A 361 -24.81 -16.92 -27.04
CA THR A 361 -26.04 -17.52 -27.63
C THR A 361 -26.85 -16.43 -28.32
N VAL A 362 -27.28 -16.67 -29.52
CA VAL A 362 -28.02 -15.74 -30.37
C VAL A 362 -29.32 -16.40 -30.88
N ALA A 363 -30.43 -15.70 -30.80
CA ALA A 363 -31.70 -16.11 -31.39
C ALA A 363 -32.14 -15.02 -32.40
N GLY A 364 -31.92 -15.27 -33.68
CA GLY A 364 -32.15 -14.32 -34.73
C GLY A 364 -31.19 -13.12 -34.60
N ARG A 365 -31.69 -11.92 -34.34
CA ARG A 365 -30.93 -10.69 -34.13
C ARG A 365 -30.80 -10.25 -32.67
N LEU A 366 -31.11 -11.15 -31.73
CA LEU A 366 -31.12 -10.89 -30.28
C LEU A 366 -30.10 -11.74 -29.57
N ILE A 367 -29.37 -11.14 -28.63
CA ILE A 367 -28.54 -11.89 -27.66
C ILE A 367 -29.48 -12.55 -26.65
N THR A 368 -29.40 -13.86 -26.51
CA THR A 368 -30.18 -14.62 -25.52
C THR A 368 -29.36 -14.83 -24.27
N VAL A 369 -29.95 -14.45 -23.15
CA VAL A 369 -29.39 -14.71 -21.80
C VAL A 369 -30.02 -16.00 -21.29
N PRO A 370 -29.26 -16.99 -20.78
CA PRO A 370 -29.84 -18.16 -20.13
C PRO A 370 -30.79 -17.72 -19.01
N LYS A 371 -31.92 -18.40 -18.88
CA LYS A 371 -32.81 -18.18 -17.73
C LYS A 371 -32.02 -18.47 -16.44
N THR A 372 -31.89 -17.47 -15.61
CA THR A 372 -31.16 -17.56 -14.34
C THR A 372 -32.00 -18.13 -13.20
N PHE A 373 -33.32 -18.21 -13.35
CA PHE A 373 -34.25 -18.83 -12.39
C PHE A 373 -35.44 -19.46 -13.11
N ASP A 374 -35.80 -20.68 -12.74
CA ASP A 374 -37.12 -21.26 -12.90
C ASP A 374 -38.00 -20.89 -11.72
#